data_acaaeb40a292b8f09481089ed9232ee2
#
_entry.id   acaaeb40a292b8f09481089ed9232ee2
#
_cell.length_a   1.000
_cell.length_b   1.000
_cell.length_c   1.000
_cell.angle_alpha   90.00
_cell.angle_beta   90.00
_cell.angle_gamma   90.00
#
_symmetry.space_group_name_H-M   'P 1'
#
loop_
_entity.id
_entity.type
_entity.pdbx_description
1 polymer ?
#
loop_
_entity_poly.entity_id
_entity_poly.type
_entity_poly.pdbx_seq_one_letter_code
_entity_poly.pdbx_strand_id
1 'polypeptide(L)'
;MAGSIRICLIADGFFDDFGKCIESIKKFTDTPISVFASGKENKAAEELFGAQWQKNKLGWGHSVNHFLNTVSEKYVVIMDPSTNFLGDAITPTLEKLESGYEGVGWRGGLMNIEDEWRSVDDRGAGEVDVLFSYFFAFDREFALKAGGANPSATYYRNADIELSLALRAAGGKLWQLDLPLEQGRHHGYHDVDPEYREKKSKDNYNRILEKYRGRTEILSPRR
;
A
#
# COMPACT_ATOMS: atom_id res chain seq x y z
N MET A 1 -21.74 -1.51 -13.87
CA MET A 1 -20.94 -0.27 -13.81
C MET A 1 -19.60 -0.68 -13.21
N ALA A 2 -18.48 -0.33 -13.87
CA ALA A 2 -17.14 -0.57 -13.32
C ALA A 2 -17.04 0.06 -11.93
N GLY A 3 -16.40 -0.61 -10.99
CA GLY A 3 -16.23 -0.11 -9.63
C GLY A 3 -15.40 1.18 -9.66
N SER A 4 -15.79 2.18 -8.87
CA SER A 4 -15.00 3.41 -8.75
C SER A 4 -13.72 3.15 -7.93
N ILE A 5 -12.62 3.77 -8.33
CA ILE A 5 -11.30 3.62 -7.71
C ILE A 5 -10.71 5.00 -7.38
N ARG A 6 -9.97 5.11 -6.29
CA ARG A 6 -9.27 6.33 -5.86
C ARG A 6 -7.81 6.02 -5.51
N ILE A 7 -6.90 6.84 -6.00
CA ILE A 7 -5.48 6.79 -5.61
C ILE A 7 -5.29 7.63 -4.35
N CYS A 8 -4.64 7.04 -3.34
CA CYS A 8 -4.41 7.63 -2.02
C CYS A 8 -2.91 7.73 -1.74
N LEU A 9 -2.42 8.93 -1.55
CA LEU A 9 -1.02 9.26 -1.35
C LEU A 9 -0.80 9.88 0.02
N ILE A 10 0.20 9.40 0.75
CA ILE A 10 0.64 9.98 2.03
C ILE A 10 1.79 10.94 1.73
N ALA A 11 1.58 12.25 1.96
CA ALA A 11 2.60 13.26 1.79
C ALA A 11 3.43 13.38 3.08
N ASP A 12 4.71 13.01 3.01
CA ASP A 12 5.66 13.04 4.11
C ASP A 12 7.02 13.61 3.68
N GLY A 13 7.04 14.91 3.38
CA GLY A 13 8.21 15.61 2.84
C GLY A 13 8.45 15.33 1.35
N PHE A 14 9.62 15.71 0.85
CA PHE A 14 10.09 15.47 -0.53
C PHE A 14 9.07 15.89 -1.59
N PHE A 15 8.51 17.09 -1.44
CA PHE A 15 7.36 17.57 -2.22
C PHE A 15 7.65 17.73 -3.72
N ASP A 16 8.90 17.91 -4.13
CA ASP A 16 9.26 17.95 -5.55
C ASP A 16 9.03 16.58 -6.22
N ASP A 17 9.47 15.49 -5.59
CA ASP A 17 9.27 14.15 -6.12
C ASP A 17 7.82 13.69 -5.95
N PHE A 18 7.16 14.13 -4.86
CA PHE A 18 5.73 13.94 -4.68
C PHE A 18 4.92 14.61 -5.81
N GLY A 19 5.27 15.82 -6.20
CA GLY A 19 4.67 16.53 -7.34
C GLY A 19 4.83 15.77 -8.66
N LYS A 20 6.04 15.27 -8.95
CA LYS A 20 6.31 14.44 -10.14
C LYS A 20 5.45 13.16 -10.16
N CYS A 21 5.27 12.52 -9.01
CA CYS A 21 4.38 11.36 -8.89
C CYS A 21 2.95 11.73 -9.30
N ILE A 22 2.38 12.82 -8.74
CA ILE A 22 1.02 13.29 -9.11
C ILE A 22 0.94 13.64 -10.60
N GLU A 23 1.93 14.32 -11.15
CA GLU A 23 1.98 14.66 -12.57
C GLU A 23 2.01 13.40 -13.45
N SER A 24 2.78 12.38 -13.06
CA SER A 24 2.85 11.11 -13.78
C SER A 24 1.49 10.40 -13.79
N ILE A 25 0.77 10.39 -12.67
CA ILE A 25 -0.58 9.82 -12.57
C ILE A 25 -1.53 10.55 -13.53
N LYS A 26 -1.61 11.88 -13.43
CA LYS A 26 -2.52 12.72 -14.24
C LYS A 26 -2.26 12.63 -15.73
N LYS A 27 -1.05 12.25 -16.15
CA LYS A 27 -0.69 12.05 -17.56
C LYS A 27 -1.37 10.82 -18.17
N PHE A 28 -1.65 9.79 -17.38
CA PHE A 28 -2.11 8.50 -17.88
C PHE A 28 -3.51 8.11 -17.42
N THR A 29 -4.11 8.84 -16.46
CA THR A 29 -5.46 8.54 -15.98
C THR A 29 -6.12 9.78 -15.36
N ASP A 30 -7.45 9.84 -15.47
CA ASP A 30 -8.32 10.81 -14.78
C ASP A 30 -8.79 10.31 -13.41
N THR A 31 -8.20 9.22 -12.90
CA THR A 31 -8.55 8.65 -11.59
C THR A 31 -8.36 9.68 -10.49
N PRO A 32 -9.37 9.90 -9.63
CA PRO A 32 -9.26 10.89 -8.58
C PRO A 32 -8.17 10.52 -7.57
N ILE A 33 -7.43 11.54 -7.12
CA ILE A 33 -6.34 11.42 -6.15
C ILE A 33 -6.79 12.05 -4.84
N SER A 34 -6.55 11.36 -3.72
CA SER A 34 -6.63 11.92 -2.37
C SER A 34 -5.25 11.98 -1.76
N VAL A 35 -4.91 13.13 -1.19
CA VAL A 35 -3.64 13.34 -0.49
C VAL A 35 -3.94 13.56 1.00
N PHE A 36 -3.20 12.85 1.84
CA PHE A 36 -3.22 13.04 3.29
C PHE A 36 -1.83 13.39 3.80
N ALA A 37 -1.76 14.37 4.69
CA ALA A 37 -0.52 14.79 5.34
C ALA A 37 -0.71 14.91 6.84
N SER A 38 0.30 14.58 7.61
CA SER A 38 0.28 14.73 9.06
C SER A 38 1.63 15.21 9.59
N GLY A 39 1.58 15.91 10.72
CA GLY A 39 2.76 16.57 11.28
C GLY A 39 2.88 18.02 10.82
N LYS A 40 3.49 18.84 11.67
CA LYS A 40 3.65 20.27 11.39
C LYS A 40 4.56 20.53 10.18
N GLU A 41 5.54 19.68 10.00
CA GLU A 41 6.52 19.71 8.92
C GLU A 41 5.88 19.49 7.52
N ASN A 42 4.75 18.82 7.47
CA ASN A 42 4.05 18.50 6.24
C ASN A 42 2.87 19.44 5.92
N LYS A 43 2.73 20.56 6.66
CA LYS A 43 1.63 21.49 6.45
C LYS A 43 1.56 22.06 5.03
N ALA A 44 2.70 22.27 4.40
CA ALA A 44 2.77 22.81 3.05
C ALA A 44 2.05 21.92 2.00
N ALA A 45 1.86 20.62 2.27
CA ALA A 45 1.13 19.73 1.39
C ALA A 45 -0.36 20.13 1.21
N GLU A 46 -0.95 20.83 2.19
CA GLU A 46 -2.31 21.36 2.10
C GLU A 46 -2.43 22.37 0.97
N GLU A 47 -1.48 23.31 0.87
CA GLU A 47 -1.47 24.35 -0.16
C GLU A 47 -0.98 23.78 -1.52
N LEU A 48 0.06 22.95 -1.51
CA LEU A 48 0.70 22.46 -2.74
C LEU A 48 -0.14 21.41 -3.47
N PHE A 49 -0.84 20.54 -2.72
CA PHE A 49 -1.48 19.34 -3.29
C PHE A 49 -2.95 19.20 -2.88
N GLY A 50 -3.51 20.15 -2.14
CA GLY A 50 -4.88 20.03 -1.61
C GLY A 50 -5.02 18.90 -0.58
N ALA A 51 -3.95 18.60 0.15
CA ALA A 51 -3.94 17.52 1.12
C ALA A 51 -4.91 17.79 2.27
N GLN A 52 -5.60 16.75 2.73
CA GLN A 52 -6.19 16.78 4.05
C GLN A 52 -5.05 16.72 5.08
N TRP A 53 -4.87 17.80 5.83
CA TRP A 53 -3.76 17.92 6.78
C TRP A 53 -4.23 17.87 8.23
N GLN A 54 -3.42 17.25 9.07
CA GLN A 54 -3.58 17.33 10.52
C GLN A 54 -2.25 17.60 11.25
N LYS A 55 -2.36 18.32 12.38
CA LYS A 55 -1.21 18.82 13.13
C LYS A 55 -0.36 17.72 13.77
N ASN A 56 -0.99 16.68 14.28
CA ASN A 56 -0.29 15.59 14.96
C ASN A 56 0.23 14.58 13.94
N LYS A 57 1.51 14.20 14.04
CA LYS A 57 2.08 13.17 13.17
C LYS A 57 1.36 11.85 13.39
N LEU A 58 0.91 11.26 12.30
CA LEU A 58 0.35 9.91 12.26
C LEU A 58 1.33 8.95 11.58
N GLY A 59 1.30 7.68 12.01
CA GLY A 59 2.01 6.61 11.33
C GLY A 59 1.26 6.12 10.09
N TRP A 60 1.93 5.27 9.34
CA TRP A 60 1.42 4.71 8.08
C TRP A 60 0.05 4.03 8.25
N GLY A 61 -0.10 3.16 9.26
CA GLY A 61 -1.37 2.45 9.49
C GLY A 61 -2.54 3.37 9.78
N HIS A 62 -2.34 4.43 10.56
CA HIS A 62 -3.38 5.44 10.79
C HIS A 62 -3.72 6.22 9.51
N SER A 63 -2.72 6.55 8.70
CA SER A 63 -2.92 7.28 7.44
C SER A 63 -3.70 6.43 6.42
N VAL A 64 -3.40 5.14 6.31
CA VAL A 64 -4.18 4.20 5.48
C VAL A 64 -5.63 4.11 5.98
N ASN A 65 -5.83 3.95 7.29
CA ASN A 65 -7.18 3.89 7.87
C ASN A 65 -7.95 5.21 7.70
N HIS A 66 -7.26 6.36 7.67
CA HIS A 66 -7.89 7.63 7.33
C HIS A 66 -8.53 7.55 5.93
N PHE A 67 -7.80 7.09 4.91
CA PHE A 67 -8.37 6.92 3.58
C PHE A 67 -9.53 5.92 3.57
N LEU A 68 -9.38 4.76 4.21
CA LEU A 68 -10.46 3.77 4.28
C LEU A 68 -11.77 4.32 4.84
N ASN A 69 -11.69 5.30 5.75
CA ASN A 69 -12.86 5.88 6.40
C ASN A 69 -13.38 7.17 5.72
N THR A 70 -12.60 7.81 4.85
CA THR A 70 -12.97 9.12 4.26
C THR A 70 -13.28 9.07 2.78
N VAL A 71 -12.73 8.09 2.02
CA VAL A 71 -13.07 7.91 0.62
C VAL A 71 -14.36 7.10 0.47
N SER A 72 -15.11 7.37 -0.60
CA SER A 72 -16.38 6.69 -0.89
C SER A 72 -16.29 5.65 -1.99
N GLU A 73 -15.20 5.62 -2.72
CA GLU A 73 -14.97 4.70 -3.83
C GLU A 73 -14.89 3.25 -3.33
N LYS A 74 -15.33 2.33 -4.18
CA LYS A 74 -15.29 0.91 -3.89
C LYS A 74 -13.85 0.39 -3.72
N TYR A 75 -12.94 0.89 -4.55
CA TYR A 75 -11.55 0.49 -4.52
C TYR A 75 -10.63 1.64 -4.13
N VAL A 76 -9.61 1.32 -3.36
CA VAL A 76 -8.58 2.25 -2.90
C VAL A 76 -7.23 1.75 -3.35
N VAL A 77 -6.40 2.62 -3.89
CA VAL A 77 -4.98 2.36 -4.15
C VAL A 77 -4.17 3.08 -3.10
N ILE A 78 -3.43 2.38 -2.27
CA ILE A 78 -2.35 2.99 -1.47
C ILE A 78 -1.08 2.91 -2.30
N MET A 79 -0.47 4.06 -2.53
CA MET A 79 0.69 4.14 -3.40
C MET A 79 1.80 4.98 -2.75
N ASP A 80 3.04 4.46 -2.84
CA ASP A 80 4.22 5.20 -2.41
C ASP A 80 4.53 6.33 -3.40
N PRO A 81 4.76 7.57 -2.94
CA PRO A 81 5.04 8.71 -3.82
C PRO A 81 6.34 8.61 -4.63
N SER A 82 7.21 7.62 -4.37
CA SER A 82 8.37 7.33 -5.21
C SER A 82 8.02 6.53 -6.47
N THR A 83 6.76 6.11 -6.63
CA THR A 83 6.29 5.36 -7.79
C THR A 83 5.69 6.31 -8.82
N ASN A 84 6.11 6.18 -10.08
CA ASN A 84 5.62 6.97 -11.20
C ASN A 84 4.90 6.08 -12.22
N PHE A 85 3.87 6.63 -12.86
CA PHE A 85 3.18 5.99 -13.97
C PHE A 85 3.99 6.18 -15.26
N LEU A 86 4.14 5.09 -16.02
CA LEU A 86 4.70 5.08 -17.38
C LEU A 86 3.61 4.78 -18.43
N GLY A 87 2.41 4.39 -18.00
CA GLY A 87 1.26 4.03 -18.82
C GLY A 87 0.02 3.84 -17.96
N ASP A 88 -1.05 3.30 -18.55
CA ASP A 88 -2.29 3.00 -17.84
C ASP A 88 -2.10 1.80 -16.89
N ALA A 89 -1.99 2.07 -15.60
CA ALA A 89 -1.94 1.05 -14.55
C ALA A 89 -3.33 0.80 -13.93
N ILE A 90 -4.31 1.65 -14.20
CA ILE A 90 -5.62 1.60 -13.53
C ILE A 90 -6.56 0.59 -14.19
N THR A 91 -6.68 0.61 -15.51
CA THR A 91 -7.58 -0.31 -16.22
C THR A 91 -7.29 -1.78 -15.92
N PRO A 92 -6.04 -2.30 -16.06
CA PRO A 92 -5.75 -3.70 -15.75
C PRO A 92 -5.93 -4.03 -14.26
N THR A 93 -5.73 -3.05 -13.37
CA THR A 93 -5.97 -3.21 -11.94
C THR A 93 -7.46 -3.38 -11.65
N LEU A 94 -8.33 -2.54 -12.23
CA LEU A 94 -9.78 -2.64 -12.08
C LEU A 94 -10.32 -3.97 -12.63
N GLU A 95 -9.91 -4.35 -13.83
CA GLU A 95 -10.30 -5.62 -14.45
C GLU A 95 -9.99 -6.82 -13.54
N LYS A 96 -8.79 -6.80 -12.90
CA LYS A 96 -8.39 -7.86 -12.00
C LYS A 96 -9.19 -7.84 -10.68
N LEU A 97 -9.43 -6.68 -10.07
CA LEU A 97 -10.28 -6.54 -8.88
C LEU A 97 -11.72 -7.03 -9.17
N GLU A 98 -12.29 -6.65 -10.32
CA GLU A 98 -13.62 -7.06 -10.73
C GLU A 98 -13.73 -8.55 -11.08
N SER A 99 -12.61 -9.22 -11.36
CA SER A 99 -12.56 -10.68 -11.55
C SER A 99 -12.56 -11.50 -10.26
N GLY A 100 -12.73 -10.84 -9.09
CA GLY A 100 -12.90 -11.51 -7.79
C GLY A 100 -11.63 -11.66 -6.98
N TYR A 101 -10.72 -10.68 -7.11
CA TYR A 101 -9.58 -10.50 -6.20
C TYR A 101 -9.84 -9.30 -5.29
N GLU A 102 -9.59 -9.44 -3.99
CA GLU A 102 -9.78 -8.39 -3.01
C GLU A 102 -8.60 -7.42 -2.94
N GLY A 103 -7.45 -7.81 -3.48
CA GLY A 103 -6.29 -6.93 -3.62
C GLY A 103 -5.47 -7.22 -4.87
N VAL A 104 -4.96 -6.16 -5.48
CA VAL A 104 -4.14 -6.20 -6.70
C VAL A 104 -2.99 -5.21 -6.56
N GLY A 105 -1.79 -5.59 -6.96
CA GLY A 105 -0.64 -4.70 -6.85
C GLY A 105 0.44 -4.92 -7.90
N TRP A 106 1.40 -4.01 -7.91
CA TRP A 106 2.52 -4.06 -8.85
C TRP A 106 3.63 -5.01 -8.40
N ARG A 107 3.95 -5.00 -7.12
CA ARG A 107 5.00 -5.83 -6.52
C ARG A 107 4.47 -6.57 -5.30
N GLY A 108 4.96 -7.78 -5.13
CA GLY A 108 4.54 -8.64 -4.03
C GLY A 108 5.26 -9.99 -4.09
N GLY A 109 4.67 -11.01 -3.48
CA GLY A 109 5.23 -12.36 -3.56
C GLY A 109 4.59 -13.34 -2.60
N LEU A 110 5.23 -14.50 -2.51
CA LEU A 110 4.85 -15.58 -1.62
C LEU A 110 5.69 -15.54 -0.36
N MET A 111 5.06 -15.67 0.81
CA MET A 111 5.79 -15.81 2.08
C MET A 111 6.63 -17.08 2.05
N ASN A 112 7.91 -16.97 2.31
CA ASN A 112 8.79 -18.13 2.36
C ASN A 112 8.56 -18.89 3.68
N ILE A 113 7.99 -20.09 3.57
CA ILE A 113 7.71 -20.94 4.73
C ILE A 113 8.95 -21.75 5.18
N GLU A 114 9.90 -21.98 4.29
CA GLU A 114 11.12 -22.75 4.57
C GLU A 114 12.08 -21.96 5.47
N ASP A 115 12.07 -20.63 5.35
CA ASP A 115 12.85 -19.74 6.21
C ASP A 115 12.06 -19.19 7.41
N GLU A 116 10.95 -19.84 7.75
CA GLU A 116 10.07 -19.45 8.86
C GLU A 116 9.46 -18.05 8.69
N TRP A 117 9.07 -17.68 7.46
CA TRP A 117 8.42 -16.40 7.13
C TRP A 117 9.37 -15.19 7.17
N ARG A 118 10.67 -15.38 7.02
CA ARG A 118 11.66 -14.30 7.08
C ARG A 118 11.81 -13.53 5.78
N SER A 119 11.40 -14.11 4.67
CA SER A 119 11.47 -13.47 3.36
C SER A 119 10.19 -13.64 2.55
N VAL A 120 10.13 -12.89 1.46
CA VAL A 120 9.06 -12.95 0.45
C VAL A 120 9.72 -13.25 -0.88
N ASP A 121 9.26 -14.31 -1.54
CA ASP A 121 9.74 -14.74 -2.85
C ASP A 121 8.91 -14.07 -3.94
N ASP A 122 9.52 -13.17 -4.71
CA ASP A 122 8.89 -12.62 -5.92
C ASP A 122 8.92 -13.68 -7.03
N ARG A 123 7.74 -14.13 -7.46
CA ARG A 123 7.57 -15.07 -8.56
C ARG A 123 6.86 -14.45 -9.75
N GLY A 124 6.91 -13.12 -9.86
CA GLY A 124 6.25 -12.36 -10.92
C GLY A 124 4.72 -12.41 -10.83
N ALA A 125 4.06 -11.95 -11.89
CA ALA A 125 2.60 -11.82 -11.95
C ALA A 125 1.87 -13.13 -11.61
N GLY A 126 0.78 -13.01 -10.87
CA GLY A 126 -0.03 -14.14 -10.40
C GLY A 126 -0.56 -13.96 -8.99
N GLU A 127 -1.24 -14.99 -8.46
CA GLU A 127 -1.72 -14.97 -7.08
C GLU A 127 -0.55 -14.96 -6.11
N VAL A 128 -0.63 -14.11 -5.07
CA VAL A 128 0.42 -13.87 -4.08
C VAL A 128 -0.13 -13.87 -2.65
N ASP A 129 0.76 -14.00 -1.68
CA ASP A 129 0.41 -13.87 -0.27
C ASP A 129 0.39 -12.42 0.19
N VAL A 130 1.32 -11.62 -0.36
CA VAL A 130 1.50 -10.23 0.05
C VAL A 130 1.73 -9.32 -1.16
N LEU A 131 1.32 -8.08 -1.02
CA LEU A 131 1.55 -6.98 -1.94
C LEU A 131 2.25 -5.84 -1.20
N PHE A 132 3.13 -5.13 -1.91
CA PHE A 132 3.85 -4.01 -1.37
C PHE A 132 3.18 -2.69 -1.75
N SER A 133 3.21 -1.72 -0.85
CA SER A 133 2.55 -0.43 -1.01
C SER A 133 3.21 0.53 -2.01
N TYR A 134 4.10 0.05 -2.87
CA TYR A 134 4.52 0.81 -4.07
C TYR A 134 3.33 1.15 -4.95
N PHE A 135 2.42 0.20 -5.14
CA PHE A 135 1.09 0.35 -5.72
C PHE A 135 0.26 -0.86 -5.26
N PHE A 136 -0.66 -0.63 -4.35
CA PHE A 136 -1.51 -1.67 -3.76
C PHE A 136 -2.98 -1.21 -3.76
N ALA A 137 -3.75 -1.76 -4.69
CA ALA A 137 -5.18 -1.55 -4.82
C ALA A 137 -5.96 -2.65 -4.10
N PHE A 138 -7.07 -2.31 -3.43
CA PHE A 138 -7.93 -3.30 -2.76
C PHE A 138 -9.37 -2.81 -2.59
N ASP A 139 -10.28 -3.75 -2.36
CA ASP A 139 -11.66 -3.46 -2.00
C ASP A 139 -11.70 -2.83 -0.61
N ARG A 140 -12.23 -1.60 -0.55
CA ARG A 140 -12.25 -0.77 0.67
C ARG A 140 -13.10 -1.39 1.78
N GLU A 141 -14.29 -1.90 1.44
CA GLU A 141 -15.18 -2.49 2.45
C GLU A 141 -14.64 -3.81 2.96
N PHE A 142 -14.04 -4.60 2.07
CA PHE A 142 -13.37 -5.83 2.47
C PHE A 142 -12.20 -5.53 3.41
N ALA A 143 -11.38 -4.52 3.09
CA ALA A 143 -10.27 -4.10 3.95
C ALA A 143 -10.75 -3.63 5.34
N LEU A 144 -11.84 -2.87 5.40
CA LEU A 144 -12.45 -2.46 6.68
C LEU A 144 -12.94 -3.67 7.48
N LYS A 145 -13.59 -4.65 6.84
CA LYS A 145 -14.02 -5.90 7.49
C LYS A 145 -12.85 -6.75 7.98
N ALA A 146 -11.72 -6.74 7.27
CA ALA A 146 -10.48 -7.40 7.68
C ALA A 146 -9.76 -6.68 8.84
N GLY A 147 -10.25 -5.51 9.27
CA GLY A 147 -9.69 -4.71 10.37
C GLY A 147 -8.83 -3.53 9.94
N GLY A 148 -8.67 -3.32 8.64
CA GLY A 148 -7.84 -2.23 8.09
C GLY A 148 -6.34 -2.44 8.32
N ALA A 149 -5.57 -1.36 8.18
CA ALA A 149 -4.16 -1.35 8.51
C ALA A 149 -3.96 -1.26 10.03
N ASN A 150 -2.92 -1.90 10.55
CA ASN A 150 -2.64 -1.88 11.99
C ASN A 150 -2.23 -0.45 12.44
N PRO A 151 -2.97 0.20 13.36
CA PRO A 151 -2.64 1.55 13.83
C PRO A 151 -1.26 1.64 14.48
N SER A 152 -0.73 0.55 15.03
CA SER A 152 0.62 0.49 15.61
C SER A 152 1.73 0.48 14.55
N ALA A 153 1.40 0.29 13.27
CA ALA A 153 2.34 0.40 12.17
C ALA A 153 2.66 1.87 11.88
N THR A 154 3.60 2.43 12.62
CA THR A 154 4.01 3.82 12.44
C THR A 154 4.88 4.04 11.21
N TYR A 155 5.61 3.02 10.77
CA TYR A 155 6.47 3.01 9.60
C TYR A 155 5.92 2.02 8.56
N TYR A 156 6.07 2.33 7.26
CA TYR A 156 5.44 1.57 6.17
C TYR A 156 6.01 0.16 5.99
N ARG A 157 7.35 -0.02 6.16
CA ARG A 157 8.03 -1.28 5.85
C ARG A 157 7.48 -2.43 6.71
N ASN A 158 7.08 -3.50 6.06
CA ASN A 158 6.37 -4.66 6.60
C ASN A 158 4.92 -4.38 7.04
N ALA A 159 4.46 -3.12 7.08
CA ALA A 159 3.09 -2.79 7.41
C ALA A 159 2.11 -3.18 6.28
N ASP A 160 2.54 -3.05 5.05
CA ASP A 160 1.85 -3.52 3.85
C ASP A 160 1.75 -5.05 3.80
N ILE A 161 2.80 -5.77 4.22
CA ILE A 161 2.76 -7.22 4.42
C ILE A 161 1.71 -7.59 5.48
N GLU A 162 1.70 -6.90 6.63
CA GLU A 162 0.73 -7.12 7.70
C GLU A 162 -0.71 -6.90 7.20
N LEU A 163 -0.96 -5.83 6.43
CA LEU A 163 -2.26 -5.57 5.80
C LEU A 163 -2.64 -6.67 4.79
N SER A 164 -1.71 -7.08 3.93
CA SER A 164 -1.93 -8.17 2.97
C SER A 164 -2.35 -9.46 3.65
N LEU A 165 -1.64 -9.85 4.71
CA LEU A 165 -1.97 -11.05 5.48
C LEU A 165 -3.29 -10.93 6.25
N ALA A 166 -3.69 -9.71 6.66
CA ALA A 166 -5.01 -9.48 7.24
C ALA A 166 -6.12 -9.71 6.20
N LEU A 167 -5.95 -9.21 4.97
CA LEU A 167 -6.88 -9.49 3.87
C LEU A 167 -6.94 -10.99 3.56
N ARG A 168 -5.79 -11.67 3.49
CA ARG A 168 -5.75 -13.14 3.28
C ARG A 168 -6.44 -13.90 4.41
N ALA A 169 -6.22 -13.52 5.65
CA ALA A 169 -6.84 -14.16 6.81
C ALA A 169 -8.37 -13.97 6.86
N ALA A 170 -8.88 -12.90 6.23
CA ALA A 170 -10.30 -12.67 6.04
C ALA A 170 -10.89 -13.45 4.83
N GLY A 171 -10.09 -14.25 4.13
CA GLY A 171 -10.50 -15.04 2.96
C GLY A 171 -10.27 -14.35 1.62
N GLY A 172 -9.61 -13.19 1.60
CA GLY A 172 -9.29 -12.45 0.38
C GLY A 172 -8.19 -13.11 -0.45
N LYS A 173 -8.25 -12.87 -1.77
CA LYS A 173 -7.23 -13.28 -2.73
C LYS A 173 -6.49 -12.06 -3.25
N LEU A 174 -5.17 -12.16 -3.35
CA LEU A 174 -4.29 -11.09 -3.80
C LEU A 174 -3.60 -11.47 -5.09
N TRP A 175 -3.43 -10.50 -6.01
CA TRP A 175 -2.82 -10.73 -7.30
C TRP A 175 -1.76 -9.68 -7.63
N GLN A 176 -0.57 -10.12 -8.02
CA GLN A 176 0.48 -9.27 -8.57
C GLN A 176 0.32 -9.15 -10.09
N LEU A 177 0.37 -7.92 -10.60
CA LEU A 177 0.35 -7.60 -12.02
C LEU A 177 1.69 -6.98 -12.45
N ASP A 178 2.06 -7.20 -13.71
CA ASP A 178 3.06 -6.37 -14.39
C ASP A 178 2.37 -5.08 -14.84
N LEU A 179 2.66 -3.98 -14.15
CA LEU A 179 2.07 -2.69 -14.43
C LEU A 179 3.13 -1.73 -15.01
N PRO A 180 2.74 -0.80 -15.89
CA PRO A 180 3.63 0.21 -16.46
C PRO A 180 3.97 1.29 -15.43
N LEU A 181 4.72 0.89 -14.40
CA LEU A 181 5.14 1.71 -13.29
C LEU A 181 6.66 1.65 -13.14
N GLU A 182 7.26 2.71 -12.63
CA GLU A 182 8.66 2.74 -12.22
C GLU A 182 8.80 3.26 -10.79
N GLN A 183 9.83 2.83 -10.11
CA GLN A 183 10.17 3.33 -8.79
C GLN A 183 11.40 4.23 -8.86
N GLY A 184 11.23 5.47 -8.44
CA GLY A 184 12.31 6.41 -8.19
C GLY A 184 12.99 6.18 -6.84
N ARG A 185 13.60 7.21 -6.28
CA ARG A 185 14.24 7.15 -4.96
C ARG A 185 13.19 6.99 -3.86
N HIS A 186 13.26 5.89 -3.17
CA HIS A 186 12.37 5.63 -2.04
C HIS A 186 12.84 6.39 -0.79
N HIS A 187 12.39 7.63 -0.64
CA HIS A 187 12.77 8.51 0.48
C HIS A 187 12.46 7.92 1.84
N GLY A 188 11.33 7.27 1.99
CA GLY A 188 10.97 6.57 3.23
C GLY A 188 11.97 5.49 3.67
N TYR A 189 12.84 5.03 2.76
CA TYR A 189 13.90 4.08 3.08
C TYR A 189 15.28 4.74 3.17
N HIS A 190 15.64 5.55 2.18
CA HIS A 190 17.00 6.08 2.04
C HIS A 190 17.28 7.30 2.90
N ASP A 191 16.24 8.11 3.22
CA ASP A 191 16.39 9.43 3.84
C ASP A 191 15.79 9.49 5.25
N VAL A 192 15.42 8.34 5.82
CA VAL A 192 14.95 8.18 7.19
C VAL A 192 16.10 7.68 8.07
N ASP A 193 16.11 8.11 9.32
CA ASP A 193 17.08 7.65 10.32
C ASP A 193 17.17 6.12 10.39
N PRO A 194 18.39 5.53 10.21
CA PRO A 194 18.56 4.09 10.11
C PRO A 194 18.12 3.32 11.38
N GLU A 195 18.32 3.87 12.57
CA GLU A 195 17.96 3.21 13.84
C GLU A 195 16.44 3.18 13.99
N TYR A 196 15.77 4.28 13.66
CA TYR A 196 14.31 4.34 13.63
C TYR A 196 13.75 3.34 12.61
N ARG A 197 14.30 3.32 11.39
CA ARG A 197 13.89 2.42 10.31
C ARG A 197 14.00 0.96 10.73
N GLU A 198 15.17 0.55 11.25
CA GLU A 198 15.42 -0.83 11.70
C GLU A 198 14.45 -1.24 12.82
N LYS A 199 14.35 -0.38 13.86
CA LYS A 199 13.46 -0.64 14.99
C LYS A 199 12.01 -0.79 14.54
N LYS A 200 11.49 0.14 13.75
CA LYS A 200 10.08 0.13 13.35
C LYS A 200 9.72 -0.96 12.35
N SER A 201 10.65 -1.28 11.44
CA SER A 201 10.50 -2.44 10.57
C SER A 201 10.46 -3.75 11.36
N LYS A 202 11.32 -3.88 12.37
CA LYS A 202 11.35 -5.05 13.27
C LYS A 202 10.08 -5.16 14.12
N ASP A 203 9.58 -4.03 14.65
CA ASP A 203 8.32 -4.00 15.39
C ASP A 203 7.15 -4.53 14.53
N ASN A 204 7.03 -4.05 13.28
CA ASN A 204 6.03 -4.52 12.33
C ASN A 204 6.21 -6.02 12.02
N TYR A 205 7.44 -6.45 11.75
CA TYR A 205 7.75 -7.83 11.43
C TYR A 205 7.45 -8.79 12.59
N ASN A 206 7.79 -8.41 13.82
CA ASN A 206 7.49 -9.23 15.00
C ASN A 206 5.98 -9.47 15.16
N ARG A 207 5.14 -8.45 14.89
CA ARG A 207 3.68 -8.62 14.91
C ARG A 207 3.18 -9.59 13.83
N ILE A 208 3.80 -9.56 12.64
CA ILE A 208 3.49 -10.53 11.58
C ILE A 208 3.77 -11.95 12.07
N LEU A 209 4.96 -12.19 12.63
CA LEU A 209 5.33 -13.51 13.14
C LEU A 209 4.43 -13.97 14.28
N GLU A 210 4.13 -13.10 15.22
CA GLU A 210 3.25 -13.41 16.35
C GLU A 210 1.84 -13.81 15.89
N LYS A 211 1.29 -13.09 14.89
CA LYS A 211 -0.10 -13.24 14.46
C LYS A 211 -0.30 -14.29 13.36
N TYR A 212 0.64 -14.42 12.44
CA TYR A 212 0.43 -15.16 11.20
C TYR A 212 1.39 -16.33 10.97
N ARG A 213 2.59 -16.37 11.59
CA ARG A 213 3.55 -17.46 11.35
C ARG A 213 2.92 -18.82 11.59
N GLY A 214 3.10 -19.72 10.62
CA GLY A 214 2.54 -21.08 10.66
C GLY A 214 1.11 -21.19 10.14
N ARG A 215 0.41 -20.10 9.88
CA ARG A 215 -0.94 -20.09 9.32
C ARG A 215 -0.92 -20.32 7.81
N THR A 216 -0.48 -21.49 7.39
CA THR A 216 -0.35 -21.80 5.95
C THR A 216 -1.68 -21.83 5.21
N GLU A 217 -2.80 -22.02 5.93
CA GLU A 217 -4.14 -22.01 5.36
C GLU A 217 -4.59 -20.67 4.77
N ILE A 218 -3.96 -19.56 5.18
CA ILE A 218 -4.25 -18.23 4.61
C ILE A 218 -3.42 -17.91 3.36
N LEU A 219 -2.43 -18.74 3.05
CA LEU A 219 -1.49 -18.47 1.98
C LEU A 219 -2.07 -18.86 0.61
N SER A 220 -1.50 -18.28 -0.45
CA SER A 220 -1.86 -18.61 -1.84
C SER A 220 -1.56 -20.08 -2.15
N PRO A 221 -2.41 -20.76 -2.94
CA PRO A 221 -2.13 -22.12 -3.40
C PRO A 221 -1.03 -22.19 -4.49
N ARG A 222 -0.50 -21.06 -4.94
CA ARG A 222 0.50 -20.95 -6.03
C ARG A 222 1.91 -21.43 -5.62
N ARG A 223 2.06 -22.24 -4.61
CA ARG A 223 3.38 -22.68 -4.09
C ARG A 223 4.03 -23.77 -4.92
#